data_387c1e3872a9b626ea34493a5e054636
#
_entry.id   387c1e3872a9b626ea34493a5e054636
#
_cell.length_a   1.000
_cell.length_b   1.000
_cell.length_c   1.000
_cell.angle_alpha   90.00
_cell.angle_beta   90.00
_cell.angle_gamma   90.00
#
_symmetry.space_group_name_H-M   'P 1'
#
loop_
_entity.id
_entity.type
_entity.pdbx_description
1 polymer ?
#
loop_
_entity_poly.entity_id
_entity_poly.type
_entity_poly.pdbx_seq_one_letter_code
_entity_poly.pdbx_strand_id
1 'polypeptide(L)'
;MRKELKVIFICAVVALCCLPTKAQTKKSNVPIPDGTYMFAERDTCKLFMDIYEPEKGTTKFVTGREKPTVIFMFGGGFVGGSRDDKDCMPLFNAMLREGLRVVAIDYRLGLKGQKNVGLGSVDAIDNAIHIAVEDLFSATGFIIDNAAELGIDTENIVLMGSSAGAISVLQAEYELCNGSLWAQVLPEGFNYKGVVSLAGAILSRNGALKYAKTPCPMLLFHGTADKVVNYKQTKFFKIGWYGSNTIASVCRKNGYNHCIYRYEGARHEIAGSGLENLPAIMEFLEVNVSDGIARSIDATVTDPRIEPSTLTLSELYN
;
A
#
# COMPACT_ATOMS: atom_id res chain seq x y z
N MET A 1 -13.84 53.02 -75.13
CA MET A 1 -12.78 52.07 -75.14
C MET A 1 -12.71 51.41 -73.72
N ARG A 2 -13.37 50.26 -73.57
CA ARG A 2 -13.35 49.48 -72.32
C ARG A 2 -12.34 48.34 -72.49
N LYS A 3 -11.28 48.32 -71.66
CA LYS A 3 -10.35 47.19 -71.59
C LYS A 3 -10.94 46.15 -70.66
N GLU A 4 -11.14 44.99 -71.22
CA GLU A 4 -11.55 43.78 -70.42
C GLU A 4 -10.31 43.17 -69.72
N LEU A 5 -10.43 42.99 -68.42
CA LEU A 5 -9.37 42.35 -67.59
C LEU A 5 -9.74 40.86 -67.46
N LYS A 6 -8.98 40.01 -68.13
CA LYS A 6 -9.15 38.55 -67.99
C LYS A 6 -8.45 38.09 -66.71
N VAL A 7 -9.25 37.59 -65.74
CA VAL A 7 -8.76 36.97 -64.55
C VAL A 7 -8.54 35.47 -64.85
N ILE A 8 -7.27 35.05 -64.76
CA ILE A 8 -6.89 33.65 -64.88
C ILE A 8 -7.01 33.01 -63.48
N PHE A 9 -7.95 32.08 -63.32
CA PHE A 9 -8.02 31.26 -62.10
C PHE A 9 -7.02 30.11 -62.20
N ILE A 10 -5.95 30.12 -61.38
CA ILE A 10 -5.04 29.03 -61.21
C ILE A 10 -5.60 28.11 -60.11
N CYS A 11 -6.18 26.98 -60.50
CA CYS A 11 -6.54 25.90 -59.54
C CYS A 11 -5.25 25.20 -59.06
N ALA A 12 -4.78 25.52 -57.85
CA ALA A 12 -3.77 24.72 -57.17
C ALA A 12 -4.42 23.48 -56.57
N VAL A 13 -4.18 22.31 -57.17
CA VAL A 13 -4.55 21.03 -56.62
C VAL A 13 -3.58 20.71 -55.47
N VAL A 14 -3.99 20.87 -54.22
CA VAL A 14 -3.24 20.43 -53.06
C VAL A 14 -3.45 18.91 -52.95
N ALA A 15 -2.49 18.11 -53.37
CA ALA A 15 -2.42 16.69 -53.09
C ALA A 15 -2.13 16.48 -51.61
N LEU A 16 -3.18 16.16 -50.84
CA LEU A 16 -3.06 15.78 -49.44
C LEU A 16 -2.45 14.38 -49.39
N CYS A 17 -1.13 14.29 -49.18
CA CYS A 17 -0.46 13.02 -48.87
C CYS A 17 -0.99 12.48 -47.54
N CYS A 18 -1.93 11.53 -47.58
CA CYS A 18 -2.27 10.69 -46.45
C CYS A 18 -1.05 9.82 -46.06
N LEU A 19 -0.22 10.32 -45.18
CA LEU A 19 0.74 9.46 -44.48
C LEU A 19 -0.05 8.51 -43.58
N PRO A 20 0.21 7.20 -43.59
CA PRO A 20 -0.43 6.29 -42.67
C PRO A 20 0.03 6.67 -41.27
N THR A 21 -0.85 7.24 -40.46
CA THR A 21 -0.67 7.33 -39.03
C THR A 21 -0.54 5.90 -38.53
N LYS A 22 0.69 5.49 -38.15
CA LYS A 22 0.88 4.29 -37.36
C LYS A 22 0.00 4.47 -36.13
N ALA A 23 -1.05 3.68 -36.06
CA ALA A 23 -1.80 3.53 -34.82
C ALA A 23 -0.78 3.12 -33.76
N GLN A 24 -0.48 4.03 -32.84
CA GLN A 24 0.20 3.67 -31.60
C GLN A 24 -0.74 2.69 -30.91
N THR A 25 -0.41 1.41 -31.02
CA THR A 25 -0.95 0.40 -30.12
C THR A 25 -0.66 0.92 -28.72
N LYS A 26 -1.70 1.33 -27.98
CA LYS A 26 -1.60 1.55 -26.54
C LYS A 26 -1.07 0.25 -25.97
N LYS A 27 0.24 0.17 -25.67
CA LYS A 27 0.78 -0.88 -24.81
C LYS A 27 -0.08 -0.87 -23.56
N SER A 28 -0.59 -2.02 -23.16
CA SER A 28 -1.25 -2.16 -21.87
C SER A 28 -0.29 -1.61 -20.83
N ASN A 29 -0.69 -0.56 -20.11
CA ASN A 29 0.13 0.08 -19.07
C ASN A 29 0.18 -0.77 -17.77
N VAL A 30 0.03 -2.07 -17.88
CA VAL A 30 0.14 -3.01 -16.77
C VAL A 30 1.61 -3.37 -16.65
N PRO A 31 2.28 -3.04 -15.52
CA PRO A 31 3.67 -3.41 -15.32
C PRO A 31 3.78 -4.94 -15.26
N ILE A 32 4.87 -5.45 -15.81
CA ILE A 32 5.22 -6.87 -15.75
C ILE A 32 6.33 -6.98 -14.70
N PRO A 33 6.28 -7.95 -13.77
CA PRO A 33 7.35 -8.12 -12.79
C PRO A 33 8.68 -8.47 -13.47
N ASP A 34 9.77 -7.91 -12.98
CA ASP A 34 11.13 -8.22 -13.41
C ASP A 34 11.58 -9.57 -12.87
N GLY A 35 11.00 -10.02 -11.75
CA GLY A 35 11.22 -11.35 -11.19
C GLY A 35 10.05 -11.79 -10.31
N THR A 36 9.81 -13.11 -10.31
CA THR A 36 8.85 -13.77 -9.42
C THR A 36 9.58 -14.85 -8.63
N TYR A 37 9.49 -14.79 -7.31
CA TYR A 37 10.23 -15.67 -6.40
C TYR A 37 9.29 -16.35 -5.43
N MET A 38 9.48 -17.67 -5.23
CA MET A 38 8.80 -18.40 -4.19
C MET A 38 9.55 -18.19 -2.86
N PHE A 39 8.94 -17.48 -1.92
CA PHE A 39 9.57 -17.15 -0.64
C PHE A 39 9.16 -18.12 0.49
N ALA A 40 8.06 -18.82 0.34
CA ALA A 40 7.63 -19.81 1.32
C ALA A 40 6.77 -20.91 0.67
N GLU A 41 6.85 -22.13 1.23
CA GLU A 41 5.92 -23.22 0.97
C GLU A 41 5.23 -23.58 2.29
N ARG A 42 3.91 -23.66 2.24
CA ARG A 42 3.04 -24.03 3.36
C ARG A 42 2.28 -25.29 2.97
N ASP A 43 1.72 -26.00 3.94
CA ASP A 43 0.98 -27.25 3.69
C ASP A 43 -0.15 -27.10 2.66
N THR A 44 -0.73 -25.90 2.55
CA THR A 44 -1.89 -25.62 1.70
C THR A 44 -1.59 -24.80 0.44
N CYS A 45 -0.44 -24.13 0.36
CA CYS A 45 -0.10 -23.24 -0.76
C CYS A 45 1.39 -22.91 -0.84
N LYS A 46 1.80 -22.49 -2.02
CA LYS A 46 3.07 -21.82 -2.27
C LYS A 46 2.83 -20.32 -2.29
N LEU A 47 3.73 -19.57 -1.69
CA LEU A 47 3.66 -18.12 -1.60
C LEU A 47 4.79 -17.49 -2.42
N PHE A 48 4.41 -16.57 -3.29
CA PHE A 48 5.32 -15.91 -4.20
C PHE A 48 5.35 -14.40 -3.95
N MET A 49 6.45 -13.79 -4.34
CA MET A 49 6.57 -12.34 -4.48
C MET A 49 6.91 -11.98 -5.91
N ASP A 50 6.36 -10.87 -6.39
CA ASP A 50 6.70 -10.23 -7.64
C ASP A 50 7.50 -8.97 -7.37
N ILE A 51 8.66 -8.83 -8.00
CA ILE A 51 9.51 -7.65 -7.90
C ILE A 51 9.35 -6.84 -9.18
N TYR A 52 9.03 -5.56 -9.00
CA TYR A 52 8.91 -4.57 -10.06
C TYR A 52 9.99 -3.52 -9.87
N GLU A 53 10.86 -3.38 -10.86
CA GLU A 53 11.98 -2.44 -10.83
C GLU A 53 11.58 -1.06 -11.37
N PRO A 54 12.03 0.03 -10.75
CA PRO A 54 11.80 1.36 -11.27
C PRO A 54 12.62 1.63 -12.54
N GLU A 55 12.25 2.68 -13.25
CA GLU A 55 13.05 3.14 -14.38
C GLU A 55 14.49 3.49 -13.94
N LYS A 56 15.46 3.10 -14.75
CA LYS A 56 16.88 3.35 -14.46
C LYS A 56 17.15 4.84 -14.25
N GLY A 57 17.86 5.16 -13.17
CA GLY A 57 18.26 6.52 -12.85
C GLY A 57 17.24 7.32 -12.03
N THR A 58 16.10 6.72 -11.65
CA THR A 58 15.04 7.38 -10.86
C THR A 58 15.05 7.00 -9.37
N THR A 59 15.97 6.14 -8.93
CA THR A 59 15.98 5.53 -7.58
C THR A 59 16.36 6.48 -6.44
N LYS A 60 16.71 7.74 -6.75
CA LYS A 60 17.10 8.73 -5.74
C LYS A 60 16.10 9.86 -5.62
N PHE A 61 15.93 10.34 -4.39
CA PHE A 61 15.28 11.62 -4.13
C PHE A 61 16.16 12.79 -4.61
N VAL A 62 15.56 13.98 -4.69
CA VAL A 62 16.30 15.22 -5.02
C VAL A 62 17.43 15.47 -4.02
N THR A 63 17.25 15.06 -2.77
CA THR A 63 18.25 15.11 -1.70
C THR A 63 19.46 14.19 -1.94
N GLY A 64 19.41 13.32 -2.96
CA GLY A 64 20.45 12.35 -3.30
C GLY A 64 20.38 11.04 -2.51
N ARG A 65 19.43 10.91 -1.57
CA ARG A 65 19.20 9.67 -0.81
C ARG A 65 18.49 8.64 -1.67
N GLU A 66 18.82 7.36 -1.46
CA GLU A 66 18.13 6.24 -2.13
C GLU A 66 16.68 6.14 -1.66
N LYS A 67 15.78 5.88 -2.61
CA LYS A 67 14.38 5.60 -2.34
C LYS A 67 14.23 4.19 -1.76
N PRO A 68 13.29 3.99 -0.84
CA PRO A 68 13.09 2.69 -0.21
C PRO A 68 12.50 1.67 -1.19
N THR A 69 12.75 0.38 -0.90
CA THR A 69 11.96 -0.71 -1.45
C THR A 69 10.64 -0.82 -0.69
N VAL A 70 9.54 -0.86 -1.41
CA VAL A 70 8.19 -0.97 -0.82
C VAL A 70 7.70 -2.41 -0.92
N ILE A 71 7.52 -3.09 0.21
CA ILE A 71 6.79 -4.36 0.27
C ILE A 71 5.30 -4.03 0.34
N PHE A 72 4.54 -4.47 -0.64
CA PHE A 72 3.11 -4.20 -0.76
C PHE A 72 2.27 -5.45 -0.46
N MET A 73 1.26 -5.27 0.40
CA MET A 73 0.23 -6.27 0.71
C MET A 73 -1.14 -5.79 0.22
N PHE A 74 -1.78 -6.61 -0.60
CA PHE A 74 -3.10 -6.33 -1.18
C PHE A 74 -4.23 -6.44 -0.15
N GLY A 75 -5.38 -5.86 -0.47
CA GLY A 75 -6.62 -5.97 0.30
C GLY A 75 -7.38 -7.25 0.01
N GLY A 76 -8.68 -7.28 0.40
CA GLY A 76 -9.58 -8.41 0.11
C GLY A 76 -10.05 -9.18 1.34
N GLY A 77 -10.02 -8.56 2.54
CA GLY A 77 -10.67 -9.08 3.75
C GLY A 77 -10.12 -10.43 4.25
N PHE A 78 -8.92 -10.83 3.86
CA PHE A 78 -8.35 -12.16 4.11
C PHE A 78 -9.15 -13.31 3.47
N VAL A 79 -10.06 -13.03 2.54
CA VAL A 79 -10.85 -14.04 1.80
C VAL A 79 -10.49 -14.11 0.32
N GLY A 80 -9.93 -13.05 -0.25
CA GLY A 80 -9.60 -12.91 -1.67
C GLY A 80 -8.48 -11.92 -1.93
N GLY A 81 -8.19 -11.69 -3.22
CA GLY A 81 -7.10 -10.84 -3.69
C GLY A 81 -5.87 -11.64 -4.09
N SER A 82 -4.93 -10.98 -4.74
CA SER A 82 -3.63 -11.53 -5.14
C SER A 82 -2.60 -10.41 -5.29
N ARG A 83 -1.30 -10.76 -5.26
CA ARG A 83 -0.19 -9.81 -5.43
C ARG A 83 -0.17 -9.12 -6.80
N ASP A 84 -0.74 -9.77 -7.79
CA ASP A 84 -0.86 -9.31 -9.19
C ASP A 84 -2.25 -8.76 -9.53
N ASP A 85 -3.02 -8.33 -8.52
CA ASP A 85 -4.34 -7.76 -8.71
C ASP A 85 -4.29 -6.54 -9.64
N LYS A 86 -5.13 -6.57 -10.68
CA LYS A 86 -5.18 -5.53 -11.71
C LYS A 86 -5.50 -4.15 -11.15
N ASP A 87 -6.25 -4.09 -10.06
CA ASP A 87 -6.64 -2.83 -9.42
C ASP A 87 -5.45 -2.16 -8.71
N CYS A 88 -4.40 -2.92 -8.36
CA CYS A 88 -3.15 -2.39 -7.80
C CYS A 88 -2.16 -1.90 -8.87
N MET A 89 -2.29 -2.37 -10.12
CA MET A 89 -1.31 -2.09 -11.18
C MET A 89 -1.16 -0.60 -11.54
N PRO A 90 -2.22 0.23 -11.55
CA PRO A 90 -2.07 1.68 -11.76
C PRO A 90 -1.18 2.34 -10.70
N LEU A 91 -1.33 1.94 -9.43
CA LEU A 91 -0.50 2.42 -8.33
C LEU A 91 0.95 1.97 -8.51
N PHE A 92 1.19 0.68 -8.77
CA PHE A 92 2.54 0.16 -8.99
C PHE A 92 3.24 0.89 -10.14
N ASN A 93 2.55 1.05 -11.28
CA ASN A 93 3.10 1.78 -12.43
C ASN A 93 3.47 3.24 -12.08
N ALA A 94 2.67 3.90 -11.26
CA ALA A 94 2.97 5.26 -10.79
C ALA A 94 4.17 5.26 -9.82
N MET A 95 4.24 4.32 -8.88
CA MET A 95 5.37 4.17 -7.95
C MET A 95 6.69 3.90 -8.70
N LEU A 96 6.66 3.04 -9.72
CA LEU A 96 7.83 2.76 -10.56
C LEU A 96 8.32 4.00 -11.31
N ARG A 97 7.42 4.83 -11.83
CA ARG A 97 7.76 6.12 -12.46
C ARG A 97 8.36 7.10 -11.47
N GLU A 98 7.89 7.10 -10.23
CA GLU A 98 8.47 7.86 -9.14
C GLU A 98 9.79 7.24 -8.61
N GLY A 99 10.24 6.14 -9.20
CA GLY A 99 11.52 5.49 -8.89
C GLY A 99 11.51 4.61 -7.64
N LEU A 100 10.35 4.18 -7.18
CA LEU A 100 10.21 3.21 -6.09
C LEU A 100 10.22 1.79 -6.65
N ARG A 101 11.02 0.90 -6.07
CA ARG A 101 10.88 -0.55 -6.27
C ARG A 101 9.69 -1.05 -5.49
N VAL A 102 8.87 -1.90 -6.11
CA VAL A 102 7.71 -2.53 -5.46
C VAL A 102 7.94 -4.04 -5.40
N VAL A 103 7.76 -4.61 -4.21
CA VAL A 103 7.73 -6.05 -3.96
C VAL A 103 6.32 -6.41 -3.51
N ALA A 104 5.51 -6.92 -4.41
CA ALA A 104 4.15 -7.36 -4.11
C ALA A 104 4.18 -8.82 -3.66
N ILE A 105 3.60 -9.12 -2.50
CA ILE A 105 3.68 -10.46 -1.89
C ILE A 105 2.33 -11.16 -1.81
N ASP A 106 2.32 -12.48 -1.99
CA ASP A 106 1.22 -13.32 -1.55
C ASP A 106 1.20 -13.44 -0.03
N TYR A 107 0.03 -13.69 0.52
CA TYR A 107 -0.13 -14.12 1.91
C TYR A 107 -1.34 -15.07 2.02
N ARG A 108 -1.34 -15.94 3.02
CA ARG A 108 -2.45 -16.87 3.24
C ARG A 108 -3.74 -16.15 3.58
N LEU A 109 -4.81 -16.50 2.87
CA LEU A 109 -6.14 -15.94 3.03
C LEU A 109 -6.88 -16.69 4.14
N GLY A 110 -6.60 -16.35 5.40
CA GLY A 110 -7.04 -17.10 6.59
C GLY A 110 -8.55 -17.16 6.82
N LEU A 111 -9.33 -16.33 6.12
CA LEU A 111 -10.80 -16.35 6.17
C LEU A 111 -11.43 -16.92 4.90
N LYS A 112 -10.63 -17.39 3.92
CA LYS A 112 -11.15 -17.94 2.67
C LYS A 112 -12.07 -19.13 2.94
N GLY A 113 -13.29 -19.06 2.41
CA GLY A 113 -14.33 -20.07 2.58
C GLY A 113 -15.05 -20.04 3.93
N GLN A 114 -14.68 -19.15 4.86
CA GLN A 114 -15.45 -18.93 6.09
C GLN A 114 -16.67 -18.05 5.79
N LYS A 115 -17.81 -18.41 6.38
CA LYS A 115 -19.07 -17.67 6.24
C LYS A 115 -19.44 -16.99 7.55
N ASN A 116 -20.24 -15.91 7.46
CA ASN A 116 -20.76 -15.19 8.61
C ASN A 116 -19.66 -14.64 9.56
N VAL A 117 -18.53 -14.19 8.98
CA VAL A 117 -17.49 -13.52 9.76
C VAL A 117 -18.02 -12.20 10.29
N GLY A 118 -18.00 -12.02 11.61
CA GLY A 118 -18.54 -10.86 12.29
C GLY A 118 -17.93 -10.68 13.68
N LEU A 119 -18.59 -9.92 14.54
CA LEU A 119 -18.11 -9.62 15.90
C LEU A 119 -17.83 -10.86 16.76
N GLY A 120 -18.50 -11.99 16.51
CA GLY A 120 -18.24 -13.27 17.18
C GLY A 120 -17.04 -14.05 16.64
N SER A 121 -16.43 -13.59 15.55
CA SER A 121 -15.34 -14.30 14.84
C SER A 121 -13.95 -13.75 15.16
N VAL A 122 -13.78 -13.12 16.33
CA VAL A 122 -12.52 -12.44 16.71
C VAL A 122 -11.31 -13.38 16.61
N ASP A 123 -11.46 -14.64 17.05
CA ASP A 123 -10.36 -15.62 16.99
C ASP A 123 -9.99 -15.98 15.55
N ALA A 124 -10.97 -16.11 14.66
CA ALA A 124 -10.72 -16.38 13.25
C ALA A 124 -10.04 -15.19 12.55
N ILE A 125 -10.49 -13.97 12.84
CA ILE A 125 -9.89 -12.74 12.31
C ILE A 125 -8.44 -12.59 12.83
N ASP A 126 -8.24 -12.79 14.13
CA ASP A 126 -6.91 -12.74 14.75
C ASP A 126 -5.96 -13.75 14.11
N ASN A 127 -6.40 -15.00 13.95
CA ASN A 127 -5.62 -16.02 13.27
C ASN A 127 -5.29 -15.63 11.82
N ALA A 128 -6.25 -15.08 11.08
CA ALA A 128 -6.03 -14.61 9.70
C ALA A 128 -4.99 -13.49 9.62
N ILE A 129 -5.02 -12.54 10.57
CA ILE A 129 -4.02 -11.48 10.68
C ILE A 129 -2.64 -12.09 10.98
N HIS A 130 -2.56 -13.01 11.96
CA HIS A 130 -1.29 -13.61 12.38
C HIS A 130 -0.62 -14.40 11.28
N ILE A 131 -1.35 -15.23 10.54
CA ILE A 131 -0.76 -15.99 9.43
C ILE A 131 -0.33 -15.08 8.27
N ALA A 132 -1.03 -13.97 8.03
CA ALA A 132 -0.62 -12.97 7.04
C ALA A 132 0.65 -12.21 7.47
N VAL A 133 0.79 -11.89 8.77
CA VAL A 133 2.01 -11.30 9.35
C VAL A 133 3.18 -12.29 9.30
N GLU A 134 2.96 -13.56 9.62
CA GLU A 134 3.97 -14.62 9.49
C GLU A 134 4.47 -14.74 8.04
N ASP A 135 3.57 -14.65 7.07
CA ASP A 135 3.94 -14.70 5.66
C ASP A 135 4.72 -13.45 5.23
N LEU A 136 4.35 -12.26 5.73
CA LEU A 136 5.11 -11.03 5.52
C LEU A 136 6.52 -11.12 6.10
N PHE A 137 6.67 -11.64 7.32
CA PHE A 137 7.99 -11.84 7.92
C PHE A 137 8.82 -12.86 7.16
N SER A 138 8.19 -13.93 6.64
CA SER A 138 8.85 -14.90 5.77
C SER A 138 9.34 -14.29 4.47
N ALA A 139 8.51 -13.43 3.83
CA ALA A 139 8.91 -12.69 2.63
C ALA A 139 10.07 -11.72 2.92
N THR A 140 10.02 -11.02 4.06
CA THR A 140 11.09 -10.12 4.50
C THR A 140 12.37 -10.89 4.77
N GLY A 141 12.30 -12.03 5.46
CA GLY A 141 13.46 -12.91 5.69
C GLY A 141 14.08 -13.40 4.39
N PHE A 142 13.26 -13.84 3.43
CA PHE A 142 13.74 -14.22 2.10
C PHE A 142 14.47 -13.07 1.39
N ILE A 143 13.93 -11.85 1.46
CA ILE A 143 14.59 -10.66 0.87
C ILE A 143 15.94 -10.42 1.56
N ILE A 144 16.02 -10.53 2.88
CA ILE A 144 17.25 -10.33 3.65
C ILE A 144 18.30 -11.38 3.25
N ASP A 145 17.91 -12.65 3.19
CA ASP A 145 18.82 -13.77 2.85
C ASP A 145 19.34 -13.68 1.41
N ASN A 146 18.58 -13.07 0.50
CA ASN A 146 18.91 -12.95 -0.93
C ASN A 146 19.19 -11.50 -1.35
N ALA A 147 19.46 -10.59 -0.41
CA ALA A 147 19.57 -9.16 -0.63
C ALA A 147 20.58 -8.77 -1.73
N ALA A 148 21.72 -9.43 -1.75
CA ALA A 148 22.77 -9.18 -2.75
C ALA A 148 22.34 -9.58 -4.17
N GLU A 149 21.65 -10.72 -4.33
CA GLU A 149 21.12 -11.20 -5.60
C GLU A 149 19.98 -10.32 -6.11
N LEU A 150 19.08 -9.94 -5.20
CA LEU A 150 17.91 -9.09 -5.49
C LEU A 150 18.28 -7.60 -5.65
N GLY A 151 19.49 -7.21 -5.25
CA GLY A 151 19.91 -5.81 -5.26
C GLY A 151 19.06 -4.92 -4.34
N ILE A 152 18.56 -5.47 -3.22
CA ILE A 152 17.70 -4.76 -2.25
C ILE A 152 18.52 -4.35 -1.05
N ASP A 153 18.44 -3.06 -0.69
CA ASP A 153 18.97 -2.56 0.58
C ASP A 153 18.02 -2.90 1.72
N THR A 154 18.41 -3.86 2.57
CA THR A 154 17.60 -4.36 3.68
C THR A 154 17.43 -3.33 4.81
N GLU A 155 18.28 -2.33 4.87
CA GLU A 155 18.15 -1.21 5.80
C GLU A 155 17.18 -0.13 5.31
N ASN A 156 16.58 -0.30 4.11
CA ASN A 156 15.73 0.70 3.48
C ASN A 156 14.42 0.08 2.93
N ILE A 157 13.73 -0.69 3.78
CA ILE A 157 12.46 -1.35 3.45
C ILE A 157 11.29 -0.63 4.13
N VAL A 158 10.27 -0.30 3.35
CA VAL A 158 9.00 0.28 3.81
C VAL A 158 7.87 -0.70 3.54
N LEU A 159 6.95 -0.83 4.46
CA LEU A 159 5.72 -1.60 4.28
C LEU A 159 4.60 -0.71 3.76
N MET A 160 3.80 -1.21 2.84
CA MET A 160 2.58 -0.57 2.37
C MET A 160 1.48 -1.60 2.20
N GLY A 161 0.26 -1.24 2.59
CA GLY A 161 -0.87 -2.15 2.42
C GLY A 161 -2.21 -1.45 2.29
N SER A 162 -3.17 -2.18 1.72
CA SER A 162 -4.56 -1.78 1.52
C SER A 162 -5.49 -2.68 2.34
N SER A 163 -6.46 -2.11 3.09
CA SER A 163 -7.49 -2.88 3.81
C SER A 163 -6.89 -4.01 4.68
N ALA A 164 -7.16 -5.27 4.37
CA ALA A 164 -6.55 -6.43 5.04
C ALA A 164 -5.01 -6.40 4.99
N GLY A 165 -4.42 -5.98 3.86
CA GLY A 165 -2.98 -5.77 3.76
C GLY A 165 -2.49 -4.62 4.65
N ALA A 166 -3.27 -3.54 4.79
CA ALA A 166 -2.95 -2.43 5.69
C ALA A 166 -3.02 -2.84 7.17
N ILE A 167 -3.96 -3.73 7.52
CA ILE A 167 -4.02 -4.35 8.84
C ILE A 167 -2.74 -5.17 9.06
N SER A 168 -2.35 -5.99 8.09
CA SER A 168 -1.18 -6.87 8.19
C SER A 168 0.12 -6.11 8.36
N VAL A 169 0.35 -5.02 7.60
CA VAL A 169 1.58 -4.23 7.72
C VAL A 169 1.66 -3.44 9.02
N LEU A 170 0.53 -2.91 9.51
CA LEU A 170 0.46 -2.26 10.81
C LEU A 170 0.66 -3.25 11.95
N GLN A 171 0.06 -4.44 11.85
CA GLN A 171 0.22 -5.50 12.83
C GLN A 171 1.67 -6.01 12.86
N ALA A 172 2.32 -6.17 11.69
CA ALA A 172 3.71 -6.59 11.62
C ALA A 172 4.65 -5.63 12.37
N GLU A 173 4.50 -4.33 12.16
CA GLU A 173 5.26 -3.33 12.92
C GLU A 173 4.95 -3.39 14.42
N TYR A 174 3.66 -3.57 14.78
CA TYR A 174 3.26 -3.73 16.17
C TYR A 174 3.89 -4.96 16.82
N GLU A 175 3.90 -6.12 16.14
CA GLU A 175 4.49 -7.37 16.62
C GLU A 175 6.03 -7.26 16.74
N LEU A 176 6.67 -6.62 15.75
CA LEU A 176 8.12 -6.38 15.77
C LEU A 176 8.52 -5.49 16.94
N CYS A 177 7.83 -4.38 17.17
CA CYS A 177 8.07 -3.48 18.28
C CYS A 177 7.87 -4.12 19.66
N ASN A 178 6.96 -5.09 19.76
CA ASN A 178 6.64 -5.77 21.01
C ASN A 178 7.39 -7.10 21.20
N GLY A 179 8.29 -7.46 20.26
CA GLY A 179 9.15 -8.64 20.37
C GLY A 179 8.37 -9.96 20.39
N SER A 180 7.31 -10.04 19.55
CA SER A 180 6.50 -11.26 19.46
C SER A 180 7.32 -12.44 18.90
N LEU A 181 6.85 -13.66 19.16
CA LEU A 181 7.49 -14.88 18.66
C LEU A 181 7.55 -14.92 17.12
N TRP A 182 6.54 -14.35 16.45
CA TRP A 182 6.50 -14.33 14.98
C TRP A 182 7.59 -13.44 14.38
N ALA A 183 7.98 -12.37 15.07
CA ALA A 183 9.05 -11.47 14.62
C ALA A 183 10.46 -12.06 14.78
N GLN A 184 10.61 -13.18 15.52
CA GLN A 184 11.93 -13.80 15.77
C GLN A 184 12.54 -14.46 14.53
N VAL A 185 11.80 -14.60 13.43
CA VAL A 185 12.34 -15.07 12.15
C VAL A 185 13.21 -14.00 11.46
N LEU A 186 13.07 -12.75 11.87
CA LEU A 186 13.87 -11.65 11.37
C LEU A 186 15.16 -11.50 12.21
N PRO A 187 16.26 -11.01 11.63
CA PRO A 187 17.50 -10.76 12.36
C PRO A 187 17.28 -9.86 13.57
N GLU A 188 18.04 -10.11 14.63
CA GLU A 188 18.06 -9.22 15.80
C GLU A 188 18.41 -7.79 15.40
N GLY A 189 17.62 -6.83 15.85
CA GLY A 189 17.82 -5.41 15.52
C GLY A 189 17.23 -4.97 14.19
N PHE A 190 16.66 -5.88 13.39
CA PHE A 190 15.95 -5.49 12.17
C PHE A 190 14.78 -4.56 12.49
N ASN A 191 14.58 -3.54 11.64
CA ASN A 191 13.45 -2.62 11.72
C ASN A 191 13.05 -2.19 10.31
N TYR A 192 11.76 -2.10 10.06
CA TYR A 192 11.26 -1.41 8.87
C TYR A 192 11.52 0.09 8.98
N LYS A 193 11.68 0.77 7.85
CA LYS A 193 11.90 2.22 7.80
C LYS A 193 10.61 3.04 7.87
N GLY A 194 9.48 2.43 7.55
CA GLY A 194 8.18 3.09 7.60
C GLY A 194 7.03 2.17 7.26
N VAL A 195 5.83 2.59 7.61
CA VAL A 195 4.57 1.92 7.25
C VAL A 195 3.62 2.90 6.59
N VAL A 196 3.06 2.54 5.43
CA VAL A 196 1.98 3.24 4.74
C VAL A 196 0.71 2.39 4.79
N SER A 197 -0.34 2.90 5.40
CA SER A 197 -1.59 2.18 5.64
C SER A 197 -2.78 2.87 4.98
N LEU A 198 -3.43 2.17 4.06
CA LEU A 198 -4.68 2.58 3.42
C LEU A 198 -5.85 1.84 4.08
N ALA A 199 -6.56 2.52 4.99
CA ALA A 199 -7.70 2.00 5.76
C ALA A 199 -7.37 0.75 6.60
N GLY A 200 -6.28 0.81 7.39
CA GLY A 200 -5.84 -0.29 8.26
C GLY A 200 -6.23 -0.11 9.73
N ALA A 201 -5.94 -1.15 10.51
CA ALA A 201 -6.12 -1.18 11.96
C ALA A 201 -5.11 -2.15 12.61
N ILE A 202 -5.00 -2.09 13.94
CA ILE A 202 -4.23 -3.04 14.75
C ILE A 202 -5.17 -3.79 15.67
N LEU A 203 -5.02 -5.11 15.77
CA LEU A 203 -5.69 -5.93 16.78
C LEU A 203 -4.73 -6.19 17.95
N SER A 204 -5.17 -5.89 19.18
CA SER A 204 -4.40 -6.22 20.37
C SER A 204 -5.26 -7.05 21.35
N ARG A 205 -4.70 -8.14 21.84
CA ARG A 205 -5.28 -8.95 22.91
C ARG A 205 -4.81 -8.54 24.32
N ASN A 206 -3.94 -7.54 24.38
CA ASN A 206 -3.29 -7.10 25.61
C ASN A 206 -3.90 -5.81 26.19
N GLY A 207 -5.13 -5.49 25.82
CA GLY A 207 -5.81 -4.27 26.26
C GLY A 207 -5.43 -3.07 25.39
N ALA A 208 -4.90 -1.99 25.99
CA ALA A 208 -4.59 -0.76 25.27
C ALA A 208 -3.44 -0.96 24.26
N LEU A 209 -3.54 -0.27 23.12
CA LEU A 209 -2.46 -0.24 22.14
C LEU A 209 -1.21 0.39 22.74
N LYS A 210 -0.14 -0.39 22.84
CA LYS A 210 1.14 0.03 23.40
C LYS A 210 2.28 -0.60 22.60
N TYR A 211 3.31 0.18 22.35
CA TYR A 211 4.56 -0.27 21.74
C TYR A 211 5.64 -0.38 22.81
N ALA A 212 6.33 -1.50 22.88
CA ALA A 212 7.47 -1.69 23.81
C ALA A 212 8.73 -0.94 23.34
N LYS A 213 8.89 -0.79 22.01
CA LYS A 213 9.91 0.05 21.37
C LYS A 213 9.24 1.14 20.54
N THR A 214 9.95 2.22 20.23
CA THR A 214 9.46 3.25 19.31
C THR A 214 9.23 2.64 17.93
N PRO A 215 8.02 2.72 17.39
CA PRO A 215 7.74 2.22 16.04
C PRO A 215 8.40 3.10 14.98
N CYS A 216 8.56 2.54 13.78
CA CYS A 216 8.97 3.31 12.62
C CYS A 216 7.93 4.39 12.27
N PRO A 217 8.27 5.40 11.45
CA PRO A 217 7.32 6.39 10.95
C PRO A 217 6.12 5.74 10.29
N MET A 218 4.91 6.25 10.55
CA MET A 218 3.66 5.73 9.99
C MET A 218 2.91 6.79 9.20
N LEU A 219 2.44 6.44 8.00
CA LEU A 219 1.52 7.25 7.20
C LEU A 219 0.17 6.54 7.10
N LEU A 220 -0.87 7.21 7.56
CA LEU A 220 -2.21 6.62 7.72
C LEU A 220 -3.22 7.40 6.87
N PHE A 221 -3.93 6.70 5.98
CA PHE A 221 -5.08 7.23 5.24
C PHE A 221 -6.33 6.47 5.65
N HIS A 222 -7.43 7.16 6.00
CA HIS A 222 -8.64 6.49 6.46
C HIS A 222 -9.89 7.34 6.29
N GLY A 223 -11.00 6.71 5.88
CA GLY A 223 -12.32 7.32 5.86
C GLY A 223 -12.91 7.41 7.27
N THR A 224 -13.41 8.59 7.67
CA THR A 224 -13.94 8.78 9.05
C THR A 224 -15.23 8.02 9.31
N ALA A 225 -15.95 7.61 8.25
CA ALA A 225 -17.19 6.84 8.31
C ALA A 225 -17.02 5.36 7.89
N ASP A 226 -15.77 4.85 7.85
CA ASP A 226 -15.49 3.46 7.51
C ASP A 226 -16.15 2.49 8.49
N LYS A 227 -16.94 1.55 7.94
CA LYS A 227 -17.68 0.52 8.68
C LYS A 227 -17.13 -0.89 8.46
N VAL A 228 -16.19 -1.05 7.51
CA VAL A 228 -15.51 -2.31 7.22
C VAL A 228 -14.30 -2.46 8.13
N VAL A 229 -13.38 -1.49 8.07
CA VAL A 229 -12.27 -1.37 9.01
C VAL A 229 -12.51 -0.14 9.88
N ASN A 230 -12.87 -0.34 11.12
CA ASN A 230 -13.30 0.74 12.00
C ASN A 230 -12.19 1.81 12.15
N TYR A 231 -12.50 3.05 11.78
CA TYR A 231 -11.61 4.20 11.86
C TYR A 231 -11.14 4.53 13.29
N LYS A 232 -12.02 4.37 14.30
CA LYS A 232 -11.72 4.68 15.71
C LYS A 232 -11.19 3.44 16.43
N GLN A 233 -11.91 3.00 17.41
CA GLN A 233 -11.61 1.79 18.18
C GLN A 233 -12.88 1.06 18.58
N THR A 234 -12.77 -0.26 18.65
CA THR A 234 -13.75 -1.12 19.31
C THR A 234 -13.03 -1.94 20.34
N LYS A 235 -13.56 -2.00 21.57
CA LYS A 235 -12.96 -2.75 22.68
C LYS A 235 -13.98 -3.68 23.31
N PHE A 236 -13.54 -4.89 23.60
CA PHE A 236 -14.28 -5.85 24.39
C PHE A 236 -13.31 -6.55 25.35
N PHE A 237 -13.41 -6.25 26.63
CA PHE A 237 -12.45 -6.65 27.66
C PHE A 237 -10.99 -6.27 27.27
N LYS A 238 -10.10 -7.27 27.15
CA LYS A 238 -8.70 -7.08 26.78
C LYS A 238 -8.47 -7.04 25.27
N ILE A 239 -9.48 -7.37 24.45
CA ILE A 239 -9.37 -7.35 22.99
C ILE A 239 -9.70 -5.94 22.51
N GLY A 240 -8.81 -5.35 21.76
CA GLY A 240 -8.98 -4.02 21.17
C GLY A 240 -8.67 -4.04 19.68
N TRP A 241 -9.59 -3.49 18.89
CA TRP A 241 -9.43 -3.18 17.49
C TRP A 241 -9.18 -1.69 17.36
N TYR A 242 -8.03 -1.29 16.88
CA TYR A 242 -7.57 0.10 16.89
C TYR A 242 -7.35 0.60 15.47
N GLY A 243 -8.29 1.41 14.95
CA GLY A 243 -8.17 2.06 13.66
C GLY A 243 -7.23 3.25 13.66
N SER A 244 -7.00 3.81 12.48
CA SER A 244 -5.99 4.85 12.23
C SER A 244 -6.11 6.06 13.17
N ASN A 245 -7.32 6.46 13.56
CA ASN A 245 -7.51 7.58 14.52
C ASN A 245 -6.89 7.28 15.89
N THR A 246 -7.07 6.05 16.38
CA THR A 246 -6.52 5.65 17.67
C THR A 246 -5.01 5.44 17.57
N ILE A 247 -4.51 4.86 16.49
CA ILE A 247 -3.07 4.71 16.23
C ILE A 247 -2.40 6.09 16.24
N ALA A 248 -2.91 7.06 15.46
CA ALA A 248 -2.39 8.42 15.43
C ALA A 248 -2.43 9.11 16.80
N SER A 249 -3.50 8.88 17.59
CA SER A 249 -3.61 9.42 18.94
C SER A 249 -2.55 8.84 19.88
N VAL A 250 -2.25 7.55 19.77
CA VAL A 250 -1.16 6.89 20.53
C VAL A 250 0.20 7.44 20.10
N CYS A 251 0.42 7.57 18.79
CA CYS A 251 1.67 8.13 18.27
C CYS A 251 1.88 9.56 18.76
N ARG A 252 0.86 10.42 18.67
CA ARG A 252 0.94 11.81 19.17
C ARG A 252 1.25 11.88 20.65
N LYS A 253 0.57 11.06 21.45
CA LYS A 253 0.77 11.03 22.91
C LYS A 253 2.20 10.65 23.31
N ASN A 254 2.84 9.78 22.52
CA ASN A 254 4.17 9.26 22.83
C ASN A 254 5.29 9.95 22.02
N GLY A 255 4.96 10.93 21.17
CA GLY A 255 5.94 11.63 20.32
C GLY A 255 6.48 10.77 19.18
N TYR A 256 5.75 9.72 18.75
CA TYR A 256 6.15 8.88 17.63
C TYR A 256 5.89 9.57 16.30
N ASN A 257 6.80 9.40 15.35
CA ASN A 257 6.73 10.00 14.03
C ASN A 257 5.53 9.42 13.24
N HIS A 258 4.57 10.27 12.86
CA HIS A 258 3.37 9.82 12.13
C HIS A 258 2.73 10.93 11.34
N CYS A 259 2.09 10.55 10.24
CA CYS A 259 1.20 11.40 9.45
C CYS A 259 -0.16 10.70 9.32
N ILE A 260 -1.25 11.46 9.41
CA ILE A 260 -2.61 10.94 9.18
C ILE A 260 -3.41 11.91 8.31
N TYR A 261 -4.07 11.35 7.30
CA TYR A 261 -5.04 12.03 6.44
C TYR A 261 -6.42 11.40 6.67
N ARG A 262 -7.33 12.19 7.24
CA ARG A 262 -8.71 11.80 7.55
C ARG A 262 -9.62 12.27 6.45
N TYR A 263 -10.24 11.35 5.75
CA TYR A 263 -11.21 11.66 4.72
C TYR A 263 -12.60 11.76 5.35
N GLU A 264 -13.06 13.01 5.51
CA GLU A 264 -14.31 13.30 6.22
C GLU A 264 -15.52 12.75 5.48
N GLY A 265 -16.33 11.92 6.16
CA GLY A 265 -17.50 11.27 5.60
C GLY A 265 -17.20 10.10 4.66
N ALA A 266 -15.97 9.94 4.19
CA ALA A 266 -15.57 8.80 3.38
C ALA A 266 -15.59 7.49 4.20
N ARG A 267 -15.75 6.37 3.49
CA ARG A 267 -15.85 5.03 4.05
C ARG A 267 -14.64 4.19 3.65
N HIS A 268 -14.87 2.93 3.25
CA HIS A 268 -13.79 1.97 2.96
C HIS A 268 -13.13 2.16 1.59
N GLU A 269 -13.68 3.01 0.71
CA GLU A 269 -13.06 3.36 -0.59
C GLU A 269 -11.65 3.93 -0.44
N ILE A 270 -11.32 4.48 0.73
CA ILE A 270 -9.97 4.99 1.00
C ILE A 270 -8.91 3.86 0.99
N ALA A 271 -9.31 2.61 1.14
CA ALA A 271 -8.43 1.46 0.93
C ALA A 271 -7.84 1.42 -0.50
N GLY A 272 -8.58 1.91 -1.50
CA GLY A 272 -8.13 1.98 -2.90
C GLY A 272 -7.43 3.28 -3.31
N SER A 273 -7.28 4.25 -2.40
CA SER A 273 -6.83 5.62 -2.73
C SER A 273 -5.31 5.82 -2.82
N GLY A 274 -4.55 4.74 -3.00
CA GLY A 274 -3.08 4.82 -3.03
C GLY A 274 -2.53 5.68 -4.17
N LEU A 275 -3.16 5.61 -5.35
CA LEU A 275 -2.73 6.39 -6.51
C LEU A 275 -2.96 7.88 -6.31
N GLU A 276 -4.13 8.26 -5.83
CA GLU A 276 -4.50 9.66 -5.54
C GLU A 276 -3.64 10.27 -4.44
N ASN A 277 -3.19 9.43 -3.50
CA ASN A 277 -2.34 9.82 -2.38
C ASN A 277 -0.83 9.69 -2.64
N LEU A 278 -0.43 9.27 -3.84
CA LEU A 278 0.99 9.05 -4.15
C LEU A 278 1.87 10.28 -3.86
N PRO A 279 1.47 11.53 -4.15
CA PRO A 279 2.28 12.70 -3.79
C PRO A 279 2.57 12.80 -2.28
N ALA A 280 1.56 12.55 -1.43
CA ALA A 280 1.74 12.56 0.03
C ALA A 280 2.57 11.37 0.52
N ILE A 281 2.46 10.20 -0.15
CA ILE A 281 3.29 9.03 0.11
C ILE A 281 4.75 9.36 -0.23
N MET A 282 5.03 9.94 -1.39
CA MET A 282 6.40 10.31 -1.80
C MET A 282 7.02 11.32 -0.84
N GLU A 283 6.28 12.35 -0.44
CA GLU A 283 6.74 13.34 0.54
C GLU A 283 7.05 12.70 1.90
N PHE A 284 6.21 11.78 2.37
CA PHE A 284 6.46 11.02 3.60
C PHE A 284 7.71 10.15 3.49
N LEU A 285 7.88 9.44 2.39
CA LEU A 285 9.05 8.59 2.15
C LEU A 285 10.35 9.41 2.09
N GLU A 286 10.33 10.60 1.50
CA GLU A 286 11.50 11.48 1.49
C GLU A 286 11.78 12.06 2.86
N VAL A 287 10.83 12.77 3.44
CA VAL A 287 11.05 13.59 4.65
C VAL A 287 11.10 12.75 5.93
N ASN A 288 10.08 11.90 6.14
CA ASN A 288 9.94 11.18 7.41
C ASN A 288 10.80 9.91 7.45
N VAL A 289 10.95 9.23 6.29
CA VAL A 289 11.68 7.96 6.19
C VAL A 289 13.14 8.19 5.83
N SER A 290 13.42 8.74 4.63
CA SER A 290 14.80 8.83 4.12
C SER A 290 15.62 9.92 4.79
N ASP A 291 15.06 11.11 5.04
CA ASP A 291 15.75 12.20 5.75
C ASP A 291 15.69 12.01 7.27
N GLY A 292 14.79 11.14 7.77
CA GLY A 292 14.65 10.87 9.21
C GLY A 292 14.10 12.05 10.00
N ILE A 293 13.41 13.00 9.33
CA ILE A 293 12.85 14.18 9.98
C ILE A 293 11.57 13.78 10.71
N ALA A 294 11.56 13.95 12.02
CA ALA A 294 10.37 13.73 12.84
C ALA A 294 9.33 14.83 12.59
N ARG A 295 8.48 14.61 11.57
CA ARG A 295 7.39 15.53 11.20
C ARG A 295 6.06 14.81 11.37
N SER A 296 5.10 15.46 12.03
CA SER A 296 3.73 14.94 12.15
C SER A 296 2.77 15.81 11.34
N ILE A 297 1.95 15.15 10.52
CA ILE A 297 0.84 15.76 9.80
C ILE A 297 -0.45 15.18 10.35
N ASP A 298 -1.40 16.03 10.71
CA ASP A 298 -2.76 15.66 11.13
C ASP A 298 -3.73 16.46 10.27
N ALA A 299 -4.12 15.89 9.11
CA ALA A 299 -4.92 16.54 8.10
C ALA A 299 -6.33 15.95 8.04
N THR A 300 -7.34 16.82 7.85
CA THR A 300 -8.69 16.45 7.47
C THR A 300 -8.89 16.83 6.01
N VAL A 301 -9.28 15.85 5.20
CA VAL A 301 -9.54 16.02 3.76
C VAL A 301 -11.05 15.97 3.55
N THR A 302 -11.60 16.99 2.92
CA THR A 302 -12.99 17.02 2.44
C THR A 302 -12.94 17.09 0.92
N ASP A 303 -13.24 15.99 0.25
CA ASP A 303 -13.27 15.89 -1.20
C ASP A 303 -14.66 15.43 -1.67
N PRO A 304 -15.47 16.34 -2.24
CA PRO A 304 -16.81 16.00 -2.69
C PRO A 304 -16.84 15.05 -3.92
N ARG A 305 -15.69 14.75 -4.52
CA ARG A 305 -15.58 13.81 -5.64
C ARG A 305 -15.51 12.36 -5.20
N ILE A 306 -15.22 12.12 -3.91
CA ILE A 306 -15.16 10.77 -3.35
C ILE A 306 -16.59 10.26 -3.18
N GLU A 307 -16.93 9.20 -3.91
CA GLU A 307 -18.19 8.50 -3.76
C GLU A 307 -18.05 7.46 -2.63
N PRO A 308 -18.84 7.61 -1.52
CA PRO A 308 -18.72 6.69 -0.39
C PRO A 308 -19.07 5.26 -0.78
N SER A 309 -18.19 4.32 -0.50
CA SER A 309 -18.39 2.88 -0.72
C SER A 309 -19.66 2.38 -0.02
N THR A 310 -20.41 1.55 -0.70
CA THR A 310 -21.56 0.83 -0.10
C THR A 310 -21.15 -0.48 0.56
N LEU A 311 -19.90 -0.93 0.38
CA LEU A 311 -19.39 -2.19 0.90
C LEU A 311 -19.63 -2.32 2.41
N THR A 312 -20.20 -3.46 2.80
CA THR A 312 -20.43 -3.83 4.18
C THR A 312 -19.62 -5.08 4.57
N LEU A 313 -19.41 -5.31 5.87
CA LEU A 313 -18.78 -6.56 6.32
C LEU A 313 -19.55 -7.80 5.87
N SER A 314 -20.88 -7.73 5.81
CA SER A 314 -21.72 -8.85 5.35
C SER A 314 -21.46 -9.18 3.87
N GLU A 315 -21.30 -8.18 3.02
CA GLU A 315 -21.00 -8.39 1.59
C GLU A 315 -19.57 -8.91 1.36
N LEU A 316 -18.65 -8.52 2.22
CA LEU A 316 -17.26 -8.98 2.14
C LEU A 316 -17.12 -10.48 2.51
N TYR A 317 -17.98 -11.00 3.39
CA TYR A 317 -17.85 -12.36 3.95
C TYR A 317 -19.02 -13.31 3.59
N ASN A 318 -19.92 -12.96 2.69
CA ASN A 318 -20.98 -13.80 2.14
C ASN A 318 -20.79 -14.00 0.65
#